data_2a205f89542b62ff083310e4f24931d7
#
_entry.id   2a205f89542b62ff083310e4f24931d7
#
_cell.length_a   1.000
_cell.length_b   1.000
_cell.length_c   1.000
_cell.angle_alpha   90.00
_cell.angle_beta   90.00
_cell.angle_gamma   90.00
#
_symmetry.space_group_name_H-M   'P 1'
#
loop_
_entity.id
_entity.type
_entity.pdbx_description
1 polymer ?
#
loop_
_entity_poly.entity_id
_entity_poly.type
_entity_poly.pdbx_seq_one_letter_code
_entity_poly.pdbx_strand_id
1 'polypeptide(L)'
;MLELEQADGSRFFPLRELMVQAGRFVDRLHDTHRQALVGGQTESVLVVGHNAILRALILQLLGLNATGFRRLRMDNASISVLNLSQAEGEPVAVQVESLNNSIHLGNGLPPSKGPRLLLVRHGETDWNREGRFQGQIDIPLNSQGRNQARAASDFLSTVSIQRAYSSTMARPRQTAELILACHLGVPLTTTPGLVEIGHGRWEGCLEEEIAEVWPELLADWKRAPHTVTMPDGENLQQVWDRSLATWHTIVGGLSPEETALVVAHDAVNKTILCALLGLSPADIWMVKQGNGGVSVVDYPQGLEGAPVVTCLNLTGHLGGVLDRTAAGAL
;
A
#
# COMPACT_ATOMS: atom_id res chain seq x y z
N MET A 1 10.96 16.65 -17.84
CA MET A 1 11.88 15.50 -18.13
C MET A 1 13.27 16.07 -18.26
N LEU A 2 14.30 15.48 -17.64
CA LEU A 2 15.67 15.99 -17.76
C LEU A 2 16.14 15.73 -19.19
N GLU A 3 16.52 16.78 -19.90
CA GLU A 3 17.12 16.77 -21.23
C GLU A 3 18.58 17.16 -21.11
N LEU A 4 19.47 16.41 -21.72
CA LEU A 4 20.91 16.67 -21.77
C LEU A 4 21.33 16.79 -23.24
N GLU A 5 22.15 17.74 -23.55
CA GLU A 5 22.80 17.87 -24.86
C GLU A 5 24.12 17.12 -24.83
N GLN A 6 24.34 16.24 -25.80
CA GLN A 6 25.59 15.50 -25.94
C GLN A 6 26.62 16.30 -26.74
N ALA A 7 27.87 15.89 -26.71
CA ALA A 7 28.97 16.56 -27.40
C ALA A 7 28.80 16.64 -28.94
N ASP A 8 27.95 15.77 -29.50
CA ASP A 8 27.61 15.72 -30.93
C ASP A 8 26.36 16.58 -31.29
N GLY A 9 25.78 17.30 -30.30
CA GLY A 9 24.58 18.11 -30.46
C GLY A 9 23.27 17.32 -30.39
N SER A 10 23.34 16.00 -30.19
CA SER A 10 22.14 15.20 -30.00
C SER A 10 21.53 15.41 -28.61
N ARG A 11 20.20 15.25 -28.52
CA ARG A 11 19.46 15.37 -27.26
C ARG A 11 19.33 13.98 -26.61
N PHE A 12 19.72 13.90 -25.35
CA PHE A 12 19.63 12.70 -24.54
C PHE A 12 18.63 12.88 -23.40
N PHE A 13 17.76 11.90 -23.24
CA PHE A 13 16.73 11.87 -22.20
C PHE A 13 16.98 10.67 -21.26
N PRO A 14 17.84 10.84 -20.23
CA PRO A 14 18.28 9.71 -19.38
C PRO A 14 17.15 8.88 -18.82
N LEU A 15 16.08 9.53 -18.37
CA LEU A 15 14.93 8.84 -17.79
C LEU A 15 14.13 8.04 -18.85
N ARG A 16 14.03 8.57 -20.07
CA ARG A 16 13.36 7.86 -21.17
C ARG A 16 14.12 6.60 -21.54
N GLU A 17 15.44 6.70 -21.68
CA GLU A 17 16.29 5.53 -21.98
C GLU A 17 16.23 4.48 -20.88
N LEU A 18 16.22 4.93 -19.62
CA LEU A 18 16.09 4.03 -18.46
C LEU A 18 14.75 3.30 -18.47
N MET A 19 13.65 3.98 -18.79
CA MET A 19 12.33 3.34 -18.92
C MET A 19 12.30 2.31 -20.04
N VAL A 20 12.93 2.59 -21.18
CA VAL A 20 13.06 1.62 -22.30
C VAL A 20 13.88 0.40 -21.87
N GLN A 21 14.98 0.58 -21.16
CA GLN A 21 15.79 -0.56 -20.63
C GLN A 21 14.99 -1.39 -19.65
N ALA A 22 14.24 -0.74 -18.74
CA ALA A 22 13.37 -1.41 -17.77
C ALA A 22 12.26 -2.23 -18.47
N GLY A 23 11.61 -1.66 -19.49
CA GLY A 23 10.59 -2.36 -20.29
C GLY A 23 11.16 -3.62 -20.94
N ARG A 24 12.30 -3.53 -21.62
CA ARG A 24 12.96 -4.69 -22.23
C ARG A 24 13.33 -5.79 -21.21
N PHE A 25 13.65 -5.39 -19.98
CA PHE A 25 13.92 -6.34 -18.91
C PHE A 25 12.63 -7.03 -18.46
N VAL A 26 11.53 -6.28 -18.27
CA VAL A 26 10.22 -6.82 -17.90
C VAL A 26 9.73 -7.81 -18.95
N ASP A 27 9.84 -7.49 -20.25
CA ASP A 27 9.47 -8.39 -21.34
C ASP A 27 10.25 -9.72 -21.25
N ARG A 28 11.57 -9.64 -21.07
CA ARG A 28 12.42 -10.85 -20.92
C ARG A 28 12.07 -11.64 -19.65
N LEU A 29 11.76 -10.95 -18.54
CA LEU A 29 11.34 -11.60 -17.30
C LEU A 29 10.06 -12.41 -17.53
N HIS A 30 9.06 -11.83 -18.16
CA HIS A 30 7.80 -12.51 -18.50
C HIS A 30 8.03 -13.70 -19.43
N ASP A 31 8.85 -13.53 -20.47
CA ASP A 31 9.13 -14.62 -21.42
C ASP A 31 9.90 -15.77 -20.76
N THR A 32 10.89 -15.46 -19.91
CA THR A 32 11.72 -16.46 -19.24
C THR A 32 10.90 -17.26 -18.22
N HIS A 33 9.99 -16.64 -17.50
CA HIS A 33 9.21 -17.23 -16.39
C HIS A 33 7.74 -17.51 -16.77
N ARG A 34 7.41 -17.52 -18.06
CA ARG A 34 6.05 -17.72 -18.57
C ARG A 34 5.40 -18.99 -18.01
N GLN A 35 6.14 -20.10 -17.93
CA GLN A 35 5.61 -21.37 -17.42
C GLN A 35 5.23 -21.29 -15.95
N ALA A 36 6.02 -20.61 -15.12
CA ALA A 36 5.69 -20.38 -13.71
C ALA A 36 4.48 -19.44 -13.56
N LEU A 37 4.43 -18.36 -14.36
CA LEU A 37 3.33 -17.39 -14.33
C LEU A 37 1.97 -18.04 -14.61
N VAL A 38 1.87 -18.91 -15.63
CA VAL A 38 0.61 -19.55 -16.06
C VAL A 38 0.36 -20.86 -15.30
N GLY A 39 1.42 -21.58 -14.94
CA GLY A 39 1.33 -22.95 -14.40
C GLY A 39 1.03 -23.04 -12.90
N GLY A 40 0.84 -21.92 -12.20
CA GLY A 40 0.54 -21.90 -10.75
C GLY A 40 1.70 -22.38 -9.86
N GLN A 41 2.90 -22.53 -10.41
CA GLN A 41 4.11 -22.86 -9.64
C GLN A 41 4.72 -21.57 -9.10
N THR A 42 5.00 -21.55 -7.79
CA THR A 42 5.69 -20.41 -7.18
C THR A 42 7.18 -20.46 -7.52
N GLU A 43 7.66 -19.44 -8.21
CA GLU A 43 9.08 -19.22 -8.47
C GLU A 43 9.51 -17.88 -7.88
N SER A 44 10.68 -17.84 -7.23
CA SER A 44 11.23 -16.61 -6.67
C SER A 44 12.42 -16.15 -7.49
N VAL A 45 12.34 -14.92 -8.00
CA VAL A 45 13.40 -14.30 -8.81
C VAL A 45 14.01 -13.15 -8.03
N LEU A 46 15.32 -13.19 -7.82
CA LEU A 46 16.05 -12.08 -7.21
C LEU A 46 16.61 -11.15 -8.29
N VAL A 47 16.19 -9.89 -8.26
CA VAL A 47 16.71 -8.84 -9.13
C VAL A 47 17.54 -7.87 -8.30
N VAL A 48 18.83 -7.74 -8.61
CA VAL A 48 19.75 -6.80 -7.96
C VAL A 48 20.15 -5.72 -8.94
N GLY A 49 20.02 -4.48 -8.56
CA GLY A 49 20.28 -3.33 -9.43
C GLY A 49 20.53 -2.05 -8.66
N HIS A 50 20.70 -0.97 -9.41
CA HIS A 50 20.89 0.38 -8.85
C HIS A 50 19.54 1.09 -8.71
N ASN A 51 19.49 2.06 -7.82
CA ASN A 51 18.29 2.82 -7.47
C ASN A 51 17.43 3.24 -8.69
N ALA A 52 18.05 3.85 -9.70
CA ALA A 52 17.31 4.42 -10.83
C ALA A 52 16.64 3.34 -11.69
N ILE A 53 17.36 2.27 -12.03
CA ILE A 53 16.79 1.19 -12.85
C ILE A 53 15.72 0.40 -12.08
N LEU A 54 15.90 0.18 -10.77
CA LEU A 54 14.89 -0.50 -9.96
C LEU A 54 13.60 0.32 -9.85
N ARG A 55 13.67 1.65 -9.72
CA ARG A 55 12.46 2.50 -9.79
C ARG A 55 11.79 2.39 -11.15
N ALA A 56 12.56 2.43 -12.24
CA ALA A 56 12.01 2.31 -13.58
C ALA A 56 11.35 0.94 -13.81
N LEU A 57 11.92 -0.14 -13.26
CA LEU A 57 11.32 -1.48 -13.28
C LEU A 57 9.97 -1.52 -12.56
N ILE A 58 9.89 -0.96 -11.35
CA ILE A 58 8.63 -0.90 -10.60
C ILE A 58 7.58 -0.10 -11.37
N LEU A 59 7.94 1.05 -11.95
CA LEU A 59 7.01 1.84 -12.77
C LEU A 59 6.54 1.07 -14.00
N GLN A 60 7.41 0.35 -14.69
CA GLN A 60 7.03 -0.50 -15.84
C GLN A 60 6.07 -1.61 -15.43
N LEU A 61 6.36 -2.31 -14.34
CA LEU A 61 5.50 -3.37 -13.82
C LEU A 61 4.12 -2.84 -13.39
N LEU A 62 4.04 -1.61 -12.87
CA LEU A 62 2.78 -0.97 -12.50
C LEU A 62 2.09 -0.25 -13.68
N GLY A 63 2.60 -0.33 -14.89
CA GLY A 63 2.04 0.37 -16.04
C GLY A 63 2.14 1.90 -15.96
N LEU A 64 3.03 2.42 -15.10
CA LEU A 64 3.20 3.84 -14.85
C LEU A 64 4.28 4.44 -15.75
N ASN A 65 4.10 5.69 -16.12
CA ASN A 65 5.06 6.42 -16.93
C ASN A 65 6.16 7.09 -16.07
N ALA A 66 7.13 7.70 -16.74
CA ALA A 66 8.28 8.34 -16.12
C ALA A 66 7.94 9.50 -15.16
N THR A 67 6.74 10.06 -15.18
CA THR A 67 6.33 11.13 -14.23
C THR A 67 6.25 10.62 -12.80
N GLY A 68 5.98 9.31 -12.61
CA GLY A 68 5.98 8.64 -11.32
C GLY A 68 7.36 8.42 -10.70
N PHE A 69 8.45 8.65 -11.44
CA PHE A 69 9.80 8.28 -11.02
C PHE A 69 10.23 8.88 -9.67
N ARG A 70 9.77 10.08 -9.35
CA ARG A 70 10.09 10.76 -8.09
C ARG A 70 9.10 10.45 -6.96
N ARG A 71 8.03 9.70 -7.23
CA ARG A 71 7.05 9.28 -6.22
C ARG A 71 7.49 8.07 -5.42
N LEU A 72 8.56 7.39 -5.83
CA LEU A 72 9.12 6.22 -5.16
C LEU A 72 10.50 6.54 -4.56
N ARG A 73 10.75 6.01 -3.37
CA ARG A 73 12.08 5.97 -2.76
C ARG A 73 12.63 4.55 -2.81
N MET A 74 13.94 4.45 -3.05
CA MET A 74 14.70 3.19 -3.00
C MET A 74 16.01 3.49 -2.29
N ASP A 75 16.23 2.89 -1.13
CA ASP A 75 17.45 3.05 -0.36
C ASP A 75 18.44 1.92 -0.67
N ASN A 76 19.72 2.11 -0.32
CA ASN A 76 20.74 1.08 -0.54
C ASN A 76 20.41 -0.18 0.28
N ALA A 77 20.56 -1.35 -0.36
CA ALA A 77 20.27 -2.65 0.21
C ALA A 77 18.81 -2.82 0.69
N SER A 78 17.89 -1.93 0.32
CA SER A 78 16.47 -2.15 0.59
C SER A 78 15.92 -3.27 -0.28
N ILE A 79 14.92 -3.96 0.24
CA ILE A 79 14.22 -5.06 -0.43
C ILE A 79 12.81 -4.59 -0.78
N SER A 80 12.40 -4.82 -2.03
CA SER A 80 11.02 -4.65 -2.49
C SER A 80 10.52 -5.98 -3.01
N VAL A 81 9.28 -6.34 -2.67
CA VAL A 81 8.67 -7.61 -3.06
C VAL A 81 7.47 -7.32 -3.94
N LEU A 82 7.46 -7.93 -5.13
CA LEU A 82 6.34 -7.86 -6.06
C LEU A 82 5.91 -9.28 -6.41
N ASN A 83 4.62 -9.53 -6.36
CA ASN A 83 4.00 -10.78 -6.77
C ASN A 83 3.48 -10.62 -8.19
N LEU A 84 3.81 -11.54 -9.07
CA LEU A 84 3.35 -11.60 -10.45
C LEU A 84 2.57 -12.90 -10.65
N SER A 85 1.41 -12.81 -11.30
CA SER A 85 0.59 -13.97 -11.64
C SER A 85 -0.09 -13.75 -12.99
N GLN A 86 -0.47 -14.82 -13.66
CA GLN A 86 -1.20 -14.73 -14.91
C GLN A 86 -2.27 -15.82 -14.99
N ALA A 87 -3.53 -15.43 -15.12
CA ALA A 87 -4.56 -16.36 -15.51
C ALA A 87 -4.49 -16.62 -17.03
N GLU A 88 -4.97 -17.77 -17.47
CA GLU A 88 -4.93 -18.15 -18.89
C GLU A 88 -5.70 -17.14 -19.75
N GLY A 89 -5.03 -16.57 -20.75
CA GLY A 89 -5.61 -15.56 -21.64
C GLY A 89 -5.66 -14.14 -21.10
N GLU A 90 -5.26 -13.93 -19.84
CA GLU A 90 -5.26 -12.60 -19.21
C GLU A 90 -3.84 -11.96 -19.21
N PRO A 91 -3.74 -10.64 -19.08
CA PRO A 91 -2.46 -9.97 -18.87
C PRO A 91 -1.83 -10.39 -17.53
N VAL A 92 -0.52 -10.19 -17.40
CA VAL A 92 0.18 -10.42 -16.12
C VAL A 92 -0.34 -9.44 -15.08
N ALA A 93 -0.90 -9.97 -14.01
CA ALA A 93 -1.27 -9.20 -12.83
C ALA A 93 -0.04 -8.97 -11.95
N VAL A 94 0.13 -7.75 -11.45
CA VAL A 94 1.24 -7.33 -10.59
C VAL A 94 0.69 -6.82 -9.28
N GLN A 95 1.23 -7.31 -8.17
CA GLN A 95 0.91 -6.79 -6.85
C GLN A 95 2.19 -6.42 -6.11
N VAL A 96 2.26 -5.18 -5.67
CA VAL A 96 3.31 -4.72 -4.76
C VAL A 96 2.99 -5.23 -3.35
N GLU A 97 3.77 -6.20 -2.88
CA GLU A 97 3.67 -6.68 -1.51
C GLU A 97 4.36 -5.73 -0.54
N SER A 98 5.58 -5.28 -0.87
CA SER A 98 6.27 -4.25 -0.08
C SER A 98 7.27 -3.47 -0.93
N LEU A 99 7.52 -2.20 -0.54
CA LEU A 99 8.55 -1.38 -1.17
C LEU A 99 9.51 -0.81 -0.14
N ASN A 100 10.79 -0.80 -0.53
CA ASN A 100 11.87 -0.12 0.20
C ASN A 100 12.01 -0.59 1.65
N ASN A 101 11.84 -1.88 1.91
CA ASN A 101 12.03 -2.47 3.23
C ASN A 101 13.51 -2.55 3.57
N SER A 102 13.95 -1.83 4.60
CA SER A 102 15.33 -1.82 5.13
C SER A 102 15.41 -2.24 6.60
N ILE A 103 14.36 -2.82 7.17
CA ILE A 103 14.29 -3.23 8.58
C ILE A 103 15.42 -4.19 8.96
N HIS A 104 15.81 -5.07 8.05
CA HIS A 104 16.92 -6.03 8.23
C HIS A 104 18.30 -5.37 8.46
N LEU A 105 18.43 -4.09 8.14
CA LEU A 105 19.68 -3.33 8.38
C LEU A 105 19.77 -2.79 9.82
N GLY A 106 18.74 -3.00 10.65
CA GLY A 106 18.66 -2.47 12.01
C GLY A 106 18.51 -0.94 12.10
N ASN A 107 18.41 -0.26 10.97
CA ASN A 107 18.16 1.17 10.91
C ASN A 107 16.65 1.40 10.91
N GLY A 108 16.08 2.11 11.83
CA GLY A 108 14.65 2.46 11.85
C GLY A 108 14.12 2.99 10.49
N LEU A 109 13.08 3.79 10.49
CA LEU A 109 12.57 4.39 9.26
C LEU A 109 13.62 5.30 8.59
N PRO A 110 13.65 5.37 7.24
CA PRO A 110 14.53 6.28 6.52
C PRO A 110 14.36 7.74 6.98
N PRO A 111 15.41 8.57 6.96
CA PRO A 111 15.31 9.99 7.30
C PRO A 111 14.21 10.70 6.50
N SER A 112 13.40 11.50 7.19
CA SER A 112 12.36 12.33 6.55
C SER A 112 12.93 13.62 5.99
N LYS A 113 12.26 14.12 4.96
CA LYS A 113 12.36 15.51 4.50
C LYS A 113 10.94 16.04 4.35
N GLY A 114 10.60 17.10 5.09
CA GLY A 114 9.26 17.66 5.12
C GLY A 114 8.26 16.83 5.92
N PRO A 115 6.97 17.16 5.87
CA PRO A 115 5.91 16.44 6.57
C PRO A 115 5.90 14.96 6.23
N ARG A 116 5.67 14.12 7.26
CA ARG A 116 5.63 12.65 7.12
C ARG A 116 4.32 12.09 7.61
N LEU A 117 3.77 11.13 6.89
CA LEU A 117 2.61 10.35 7.34
C LEU A 117 2.98 8.87 7.43
N LEU A 118 2.64 8.28 8.56
CA LEU A 118 2.74 6.85 8.84
C LEU A 118 1.34 6.25 8.65
N LEU A 119 1.10 5.62 7.51
CA LEU A 119 -0.18 4.98 7.21
C LEU A 119 -0.13 3.53 7.63
N VAL A 120 -0.99 3.14 8.57
CA VAL A 120 -0.99 1.82 9.19
C VAL A 120 -2.34 1.14 8.96
N ARG A 121 -2.35 -0.11 8.53
CA ARG A 121 -3.54 -0.95 8.57
C ARG A 121 -3.73 -1.47 9.99
N HIS A 122 -4.97 -1.50 10.48
CA HIS A 122 -5.29 -2.08 11.77
C HIS A 122 -4.77 -3.52 11.93
N GLY A 123 -4.54 -3.95 13.16
CA GLY A 123 -4.18 -5.33 13.48
C GLY A 123 -5.31 -6.32 13.16
N GLU A 124 -4.98 -7.61 13.19
CA GLU A 124 -5.90 -8.71 12.85
C GLU A 124 -7.15 -8.72 13.74
N THR A 125 -8.28 -9.06 13.12
CA THR A 125 -9.56 -9.40 13.77
C THR A 125 -9.86 -10.89 13.55
N ASP A 126 -10.85 -11.43 14.26
CA ASP A 126 -11.27 -12.82 14.01
C ASP A 126 -11.82 -12.99 12.58
N TRP A 127 -12.52 -11.99 12.04
CA TRP A 127 -13.01 -12.04 10.67
C TRP A 127 -11.89 -12.00 9.61
N ASN A 128 -10.77 -11.28 9.87
CA ASN A 128 -9.61 -11.37 8.99
C ASN A 128 -9.04 -12.80 8.97
N ARG A 129 -8.96 -13.46 10.12
CA ARG A 129 -8.47 -14.83 10.25
C ARG A 129 -9.40 -15.84 9.57
N GLU A 130 -10.70 -15.61 9.67
CA GLU A 130 -11.73 -16.48 9.09
C GLU A 130 -11.92 -16.24 7.58
N GLY A 131 -11.36 -15.16 7.01
CA GLY A 131 -11.57 -14.80 5.61
C GLY A 131 -12.96 -14.22 5.31
N ARG A 132 -13.62 -13.57 6.31
CA ARG A 132 -14.92 -12.92 6.13
C ARG A 132 -14.75 -11.48 5.63
N PHE A 133 -15.64 -11.06 4.75
CA PHE A 133 -15.75 -9.66 4.33
C PHE A 133 -16.17 -8.81 5.53
N GLN A 134 -15.35 -7.81 5.88
CA GLN A 134 -15.54 -7.14 7.16
C GLN A 134 -16.31 -5.83 7.07
N GLY A 135 -16.00 -5.00 6.13
CA GLY A 135 -16.69 -3.72 5.90
C GLY A 135 -16.83 -2.85 7.14
N GLN A 136 -18.02 -2.31 7.37
CA GLN A 136 -18.33 -1.36 8.44
C GLN A 136 -18.94 -1.98 9.70
N ILE A 137 -19.14 -3.29 9.74
CA ILE A 137 -19.42 -3.97 11.00
C ILE A 137 -18.21 -3.86 11.91
N ASP A 138 -18.44 -3.38 13.14
CA ASP A 138 -17.36 -2.96 14.05
C ASP A 138 -16.80 -4.13 14.88
N ILE A 139 -16.00 -4.97 14.25
CA ILE A 139 -15.28 -6.08 14.88
C ILE A 139 -13.98 -5.57 15.52
N PRO A 140 -13.70 -5.87 16.81
CA PRO A 140 -12.48 -5.43 17.49
C PRO A 140 -11.26 -6.27 17.10
N LEU A 141 -10.07 -5.83 17.54
CA LEU A 141 -8.85 -6.61 17.42
C LEU A 141 -8.96 -7.93 18.19
N ASN A 142 -8.47 -9.02 17.58
CA ASN A 142 -8.22 -10.26 18.31
C ASN A 142 -6.88 -10.21 19.07
N SER A 143 -6.46 -11.29 19.69
CA SER A 143 -5.19 -11.37 20.44
C SER A 143 -3.98 -11.13 19.54
N GLN A 144 -4.00 -11.69 18.33
CA GLN A 144 -2.93 -11.51 17.34
C GLN A 144 -2.85 -10.06 16.85
N GLY A 145 -4.00 -9.43 16.55
CA GLY A 145 -4.04 -8.03 16.15
C GLY A 145 -3.49 -7.08 17.21
N ARG A 146 -3.76 -7.36 18.49
CA ARG A 146 -3.13 -6.61 19.60
C ARG A 146 -1.62 -6.81 19.66
N ASN A 147 -1.13 -8.02 19.37
CA ASN A 147 0.31 -8.28 19.31
C ASN A 147 0.98 -7.55 18.13
N GLN A 148 0.32 -7.55 16.96
CA GLN A 148 0.77 -6.81 15.79
C GLN A 148 0.83 -5.31 16.07
N ALA A 149 -0.18 -4.75 16.73
CA ALA A 149 -0.21 -3.34 17.11
C ALA A 149 0.91 -2.97 18.12
N ARG A 150 1.23 -3.87 19.08
CA ARG A 150 2.39 -3.67 19.99
C ARG A 150 3.72 -3.74 19.24
N ALA A 151 3.90 -4.70 18.33
CA ALA A 151 5.09 -4.78 17.50
C ALA A 151 5.27 -3.52 16.62
N ALA A 152 4.18 -2.97 16.08
CA ALA A 152 4.20 -1.68 15.39
C ALA A 152 4.55 -0.52 16.33
N SER A 153 4.06 -0.53 17.59
CA SER A 153 4.45 0.42 18.64
C SER A 153 5.96 0.38 18.91
N ASP A 154 6.52 -0.81 19.13
CA ASP A 154 7.95 -0.99 19.36
C ASP A 154 8.77 -0.51 18.14
N PHE A 155 8.34 -0.85 16.93
CA PHE A 155 8.99 -0.43 15.70
C PHE A 155 8.99 1.09 15.50
N LEU A 156 7.90 1.76 15.88
CA LEU A 156 7.75 3.21 15.75
C LEU A 156 8.19 4.00 16.98
N SER A 157 8.63 3.34 18.07
CA SER A 157 8.93 3.97 19.36
C SER A 157 9.96 5.11 19.31
N THR A 158 10.88 5.06 18.34
CA THR A 158 11.91 6.11 18.15
C THR A 158 11.49 7.21 17.21
N VAL A 159 10.32 7.10 16.57
CA VAL A 159 9.80 8.10 15.65
C VAL A 159 9.07 9.19 16.43
N SER A 160 9.43 10.46 16.23
CA SER A 160 8.70 11.57 16.85
C SER A 160 7.37 11.76 16.12
N ILE A 161 6.25 11.44 16.77
CA ILE A 161 4.89 11.60 16.28
C ILE A 161 4.25 12.80 16.98
N GLN A 162 3.69 13.74 16.23
CA GLN A 162 3.05 14.95 16.79
C GLN A 162 1.53 14.88 16.69
N ARG A 163 0.98 14.14 15.73
CA ARG A 163 -0.47 14.03 15.50
C ARG A 163 -0.83 12.59 15.21
N ALA A 164 -2.04 12.21 15.58
CA ALA A 164 -2.56 10.88 15.26
C ALA A 164 -4.02 10.95 14.83
N TYR A 165 -4.33 10.18 13.80
CA TYR A 165 -5.65 10.06 13.23
C TYR A 165 -6.02 8.58 13.09
N SER A 166 -7.30 8.28 13.25
CA SER A 166 -7.82 6.93 13.08
C SER A 166 -9.21 6.96 12.46
N SER A 167 -9.61 5.87 11.85
CA SER A 167 -11.02 5.58 11.61
C SER A 167 -11.80 5.60 12.93
N THR A 168 -13.10 5.90 12.85
CA THR A 168 -14.00 5.85 14.02
C THR A 168 -14.25 4.45 14.56
N MET A 169 -13.88 3.41 13.79
CA MET A 169 -14.10 1.99 14.13
C MET A 169 -13.15 1.50 15.21
N ALA A 170 -13.57 0.47 15.97
CA ALA A 170 -12.83 -0.06 17.11
C ALA A 170 -11.44 -0.59 16.75
N ARG A 171 -11.31 -1.42 15.69
CA ARG A 171 -10.03 -2.06 15.32
C ARG A 171 -8.91 -1.08 14.96
N PRO A 172 -9.11 -0.04 14.13
CA PRO A 172 -8.04 0.94 13.88
C PRO A 172 -7.80 1.86 15.08
N ARG A 173 -8.83 2.23 15.83
CA ARG A 173 -8.69 3.01 17.05
C ARG A 173 -7.86 2.26 18.10
N GLN A 174 -8.16 0.99 18.37
CA GLN A 174 -7.39 0.15 19.30
C GLN A 174 -5.93 -0.02 18.83
N THR A 175 -5.71 -0.14 17.52
CA THR A 175 -4.35 -0.20 16.95
C THR A 175 -3.61 1.11 17.18
N ALA A 176 -4.26 2.26 16.91
CA ALA A 176 -3.67 3.57 17.15
C ALA A 176 -3.35 3.82 18.64
N GLU A 177 -4.26 3.47 19.54
CA GLU A 177 -4.08 3.58 20.99
C GLU A 177 -2.87 2.76 21.48
N LEU A 178 -2.71 1.54 20.97
CA LEU A 178 -1.57 0.68 21.31
C LEU A 178 -0.24 1.25 20.76
N ILE A 179 -0.22 1.80 19.55
CA ILE A 179 0.97 2.46 18.99
C ILE A 179 1.31 3.70 19.81
N LEU A 180 0.32 4.50 20.19
CA LEU A 180 0.50 5.74 20.92
C LEU A 180 0.88 5.54 22.41
N ALA A 181 0.82 4.32 22.92
CA ALA A 181 1.20 4.04 24.31
C ALA A 181 2.66 4.44 24.65
N CYS A 182 3.55 4.45 23.65
CA CYS A 182 4.93 4.94 23.79
C CYS A 182 5.13 6.42 23.34
N HIS A 183 4.06 7.10 22.88
CA HIS A 183 4.08 8.50 22.39
C HIS A 183 3.19 9.39 23.28
N LEU A 184 3.62 9.61 24.51
CA LEU A 184 2.83 10.30 25.52
C LEU A 184 2.42 11.72 25.08
N GLY A 185 1.16 12.06 25.28
CA GLY A 185 0.63 13.40 25.01
C GLY A 185 0.21 13.64 23.55
N VAL A 186 0.38 12.67 22.65
CA VAL A 186 -0.11 12.80 21.26
C VAL A 186 -1.63 12.57 21.23
N PRO A 187 -2.43 13.56 20.81
CA PRO A 187 -3.88 13.40 20.74
C PRO A 187 -4.27 12.50 19.57
N LEU A 188 -5.22 11.59 19.79
CA LEU A 188 -5.85 10.78 18.75
C LEU A 188 -7.15 11.41 18.29
N THR A 189 -7.23 11.78 17.02
CA THR A 189 -8.44 12.28 16.38
C THR A 189 -9.05 11.17 15.51
N THR A 190 -10.33 10.88 15.72
CA THR A 190 -11.06 9.93 14.87
C THR A 190 -11.82 10.65 13.76
N THR A 191 -11.91 10.05 12.57
CA THR A 191 -12.62 10.64 11.43
C THR A 191 -13.40 9.58 10.64
N PRO A 192 -14.64 9.86 10.23
CA PRO A 192 -15.44 8.93 9.43
C PRO A 192 -14.93 8.76 8.00
N GLY A 193 -14.14 9.71 7.47
CA GLY A 193 -13.56 9.58 6.12
C GLY A 193 -12.53 8.44 5.99
N LEU A 194 -12.03 7.90 7.12
CA LEU A 194 -11.13 6.75 7.15
C LEU A 194 -11.84 5.41 7.44
N VAL A 195 -13.16 5.34 7.49
CA VAL A 195 -13.94 4.11 7.69
C VAL A 195 -13.77 3.18 6.48
N GLU A 196 -13.77 1.86 6.73
CA GLU A 196 -13.60 0.85 5.66
C GLU A 196 -14.70 0.96 4.59
N ILE A 197 -14.48 0.36 3.43
CA ILE A 197 -15.53 0.22 2.42
C ILE A 197 -16.74 -0.50 3.02
N GLY A 198 -17.92 0.08 2.82
CA GLY A 198 -19.17 -0.59 3.16
C GLY A 198 -19.43 -1.72 2.18
N HIS A 199 -19.21 -2.97 2.62
CA HIS A 199 -19.51 -4.14 1.79
C HIS A 199 -20.99 -4.50 1.78
N GLY A 200 -21.82 -3.80 2.57
CA GLY A 200 -23.27 -4.00 2.62
C GLY A 200 -23.64 -5.45 2.93
N ARG A 201 -24.37 -6.11 2.04
CA ARG A 201 -24.84 -7.49 2.24
C ARG A 201 -23.73 -8.55 2.24
N TRP A 202 -22.52 -8.21 1.85
CA TRP A 202 -21.39 -9.13 1.91
C TRP A 202 -20.72 -9.13 3.29
N GLU A 203 -21.02 -8.17 4.16
CA GLU A 203 -20.42 -8.09 5.48
C GLU A 203 -20.74 -9.33 6.33
N GLY A 204 -19.70 -9.95 6.87
CA GLY A 204 -19.78 -11.19 7.63
C GLY A 204 -19.79 -12.48 6.81
N CYS A 205 -19.99 -12.39 5.47
CA CYS A 205 -19.99 -13.55 4.60
C CYS A 205 -18.56 -14.00 4.25
N LEU A 206 -18.40 -15.29 4.00
CA LEU A 206 -17.27 -15.88 3.32
C LEU A 206 -17.40 -15.66 1.80
N GLU A 207 -16.30 -15.75 1.08
CA GLU A 207 -16.30 -15.62 -0.37
C GLU A 207 -17.21 -16.66 -1.05
N GLU A 208 -17.22 -17.89 -0.55
CA GLU A 208 -18.05 -18.98 -1.05
C GLU A 208 -19.55 -18.67 -0.87
N GLU A 209 -19.94 -18.10 0.27
CA GLU A 209 -21.32 -17.69 0.55
C GLU A 209 -21.77 -16.54 -0.39
N ILE A 210 -20.85 -15.63 -0.71
CA ILE A 210 -21.10 -14.55 -1.68
C ILE A 210 -21.24 -15.13 -3.09
N ALA A 211 -20.36 -16.07 -3.47
CA ALA A 211 -20.38 -16.72 -4.78
C ALA A 211 -21.70 -17.46 -5.05
N GLU A 212 -22.33 -18.03 -4.03
CA GLU A 212 -23.64 -18.70 -4.17
C GLU A 212 -24.77 -17.72 -4.53
N VAL A 213 -24.72 -16.48 -4.02
CA VAL A 213 -25.81 -15.48 -4.18
C VAL A 213 -25.51 -14.47 -5.28
N TRP A 214 -24.24 -14.05 -5.42
CA TRP A 214 -23.80 -13.01 -6.35
C TRP A 214 -22.54 -13.41 -7.15
N PRO A 215 -22.57 -14.55 -7.88
CA PRO A 215 -21.35 -15.06 -8.55
C PRO A 215 -20.77 -14.09 -9.58
N GLU A 216 -21.61 -13.42 -10.38
CA GLU A 216 -21.16 -12.47 -11.39
C GLU A 216 -20.55 -11.21 -10.76
N LEU A 217 -21.20 -10.67 -9.72
CA LEU A 217 -20.75 -9.48 -9.03
C LEU A 217 -19.41 -9.73 -8.31
N LEU A 218 -19.24 -10.91 -7.72
CA LEU A 218 -17.98 -11.32 -7.11
C LEU A 218 -16.86 -11.49 -8.15
N ALA A 219 -17.18 -12.07 -9.32
CA ALA A 219 -16.22 -12.16 -10.41
C ALA A 219 -15.80 -10.78 -10.93
N ASP A 220 -16.75 -9.86 -11.05
CA ASP A 220 -16.45 -8.47 -11.44
C ASP A 220 -15.64 -7.74 -10.36
N TRP A 221 -15.92 -7.95 -9.07
CA TRP A 221 -15.13 -7.40 -7.97
C TRP A 221 -13.65 -7.83 -8.05
N LYS A 222 -13.39 -9.07 -8.39
CA LYS A 222 -12.02 -9.58 -8.55
C LYS A 222 -11.33 -9.03 -9.81
N ARG A 223 -12.06 -8.87 -10.91
CA ARG A 223 -11.49 -8.47 -12.20
C ARG A 223 -11.46 -6.97 -12.44
N ALA A 224 -12.53 -6.27 -12.10
CA ALA A 224 -12.76 -4.86 -12.38
C ALA A 224 -13.46 -4.16 -11.19
N PRO A 225 -12.81 -4.10 -10.00
CA PRO A 225 -13.44 -3.69 -8.75
C PRO A 225 -14.04 -2.28 -8.80
N HIS A 226 -13.51 -1.39 -9.64
CA HIS A 226 -14.01 -0.03 -9.84
C HIS A 226 -15.40 0.03 -10.48
N THR A 227 -15.88 -1.06 -11.10
CA THR A 227 -17.20 -1.13 -11.75
C THR A 227 -18.29 -1.63 -10.80
N VAL A 228 -17.90 -2.16 -9.62
CA VAL A 228 -18.80 -2.81 -8.69
C VAL A 228 -19.33 -1.82 -7.66
N THR A 229 -20.66 -1.86 -7.45
CA THR A 229 -21.30 -1.27 -6.28
C THR A 229 -21.78 -2.41 -5.39
N MET A 230 -21.38 -2.42 -4.13
CA MET A 230 -21.77 -3.45 -3.18
C MET A 230 -23.29 -3.41 -2.93
N PRO A 231 -23.98 -4.55 -2.83
CA PRO A 231 -25.40 -4.59 -2.50
C PRO A 231 -25.66 -3.91 -1.13
N ASP A 232 -26.39 -2.82 -1.12
CA ASP A 232 -26.63 -1.96 0.07
C ASP A 232 -25.33 -1.38 0.70
N GLY A 233 -24.26 -1.24 -0.10
CA GLY A 233 -22.96 -0.74 0.34
C GLY A 233 -22.36 0.35 -0.55
N GLU A 234 -21.04 0.49 -0.50
CA GLU A 234 -20.30 1.49 -1.27
C GLU A 234 -19.72 0.89 -2.57
N ASN A 235 -19.27 1.77 -3.46
CA ASN A 235 -18.33 1.46 -4.53
C ASN A 235 -16.95 2.06 -4.23
N LEU A 236 -15.93 1.64 -4.97
CA LEU A 236 -14.56 2.12 -4.76
C LEU A 236 -14.39 3.63 -5.02
N GLN A 237 -15.18 4.23 -5.92
CA GLN A 237 -15.08 5.67 -6.16
C GLN A 237 -15.51 6.49 -4.94
N GLN A 238 -16.55 6.05 -4.24
CA GLN A 238 -16.99 6.70 -2.99
C GLN A 238 -15.91 6.61 -1.90
N VAL A 239 -15.28 5.44 -1.75
CA VAL A 239 -14.16 5.25 -0.81
C VAL A 239 -12.98 6.13 -1.20
N TRP A 240 -12.65 6.18 -2.50
CA TRP A 240 -11.58 7.00 -3.05
C TRP A 240 -11.79 8.48 -2.72
N ASP A 241 -12.97 9.02 -3.02
CA ASP A 241 -13.25 10.43 -2.85
C ASP A 241 -13.19 10.85 -1.37
N ARG A 242 -13.81 10.07 -0.46
CA ARG A 242 -13.83 10.39 0.97
C ARG A 242 -12.47 10.20 1.65
N SER A 243 -11.74 9.15 1.27
CA SER A 243 -10.42 8.86 1.87
C SER A 243 -9.37 9.88 1.43
N LEU A 244 -9.36 10.28 0.16
CA LEU A 244 -8.45 11.31 -0.34
C LEU A 244 -8.78 12.71 0.18
N ALA A 245 -10.07 13.07 0.27
CA ALA A 245 -10.47 14.34 0.90
C ALA A 245 -9.99 14.42 2.36
N THR A 246 -10.12 13.31 3.10
CA THR A 246 -9.62 13.20 4.47
C THR A 246 -8.10 13.24 4.52
N TRP A 247 -7.42 12.50 3.65
CA TRP A 247 -5.95 12.54 3.54
C TRP A 247 -5.43 13.95 3.27
N HIS A 248 -5.99 14.66 2.31
CA HIS A 248 -5.62 16.04 2.00
C HIS A 248 -5.87 17.00 3.18
N THR A 249 -6.98 16.80 3.93
CA THR A 249 -7.25 17.57 5.15
C THR A 249 -6.20 17.32 6.22
N ILE A 250 -5.81 16.06 6.45
CA ILE A 250 -4.74 15.70 7.40
C ILE A 250 -3.41 16.32 6.97
N VAL A 251 -3.02 16.11 5.71
CA VAL A 251 -1.78 16.66 5.15
C VAL A 251 -1.75 18.17 5.26
N GLY A 252 -2.84 18.86 4.86
CA GLY A 252 -2.96 20.33 4.90
C GLY A 252 -2.88 20.92 6.31
N GLY A 253 -3.14 20.11 7.35
CA GLY A 253 -3.02 20.52 8.74
C GLY A 253 -1.63 20.33 9.37
N LEU A 254 -0.66 19.74 8.64
CA LEU A 254 0.67 19.46 9.17
C LEU A 254 1.64 20.64 8.96
N SER A 255 2.49 20.86 9.95
CA SER A 255 3.67 21.71 9.81
C SER A 255 4.82 20.97 9.08
N PRO A 256 5.82 21.71 8.51
CA PRO A 256 6.87 21.12 7.68
C PRO A 256 7.70 20.00 8.34
N GLU A 257 7.76 19.93 9.66
CA GLU A 257 8.56 18.94 10.41
C GLU A 257 7.70 17.95 11.18
N GLU A 258 6.36 18.02 11.02
CA GLU A 258 5.47 17.12 11.76
C GLU A 258 5.37 15.75 11.10
N THR A 259 5.31 14.73 11.94
CA THR A 259 4.92 13.37 11.57
C THR A 259 3.54 13.07 12.13
N ALA A 260 2.64 12.58 11.29
CA ALA A 260 1.33 12.11 11.67
C ALA A 260 1.21 10.58 11.54
N LEU A 261 0.61 9.95 12.54
CA LEU A 261 0.14 8.57 12.47
C LEU A 261 -1.28 8.58 11.88
N VAL A 262 -1.55 7.74 10.91
CA VAL A 262 -2.88 7.51 10.33
C VAL A 262 -3.18 6.02 10.36
N VAL A 263 -4.18 5.59 11.12
CA VAL A 263 -4.54 4.17 11.22
C VAL A 263 -5.92 3.95 10.61
N ALA A 264 -5.97 3.12 9.58
CA ALA A 264 -7.20 2.86 8.85
C ALA A 264 -7.29 1.37 8.43
N HIS A 265 -7.88 1.10 7.30
CA HIS A 265 -8.30 -0.22 6.84
C HIS A 265 -7.66 -0.58 5.50
N ASP A 266 -7.94 -1.76 4.99
CA ASP A 266 -7.32 -2.28 3.78
C ASP A 266 -7.70 -1.45 2.53
N ALA A 267 -9.00 -1.34 2.20
CA ALA A 267 -9.42 -0.62 1.01
C ALA A 267 -9.07 0.88 1.08
N VAL A 268 -9.25 1.50 2.25
CA VAL A 268 -8.88 2.91 2.47
C VAL A 268 -7.39 3.15 2.26
N ASN A 269 -6.53 2.31 2.84
CA ASN A 269 -5.09 2.45 2.67
C ASN A 269 -4.66 2.20 1.22
N LYS A 270 -5.26 1.19 0.56
CA LYS A 270 -5.01 0.90 -0.85
C LYS A 270 -5.42 2.07 -1.75
N THR A 271 -6.60 2.66 -1.54
CA THR A 271 -7.04 3.83 -2.32
C THR A 271 -6.10 5.02 -2.17
N ILE A 272 -5.69 5.33 -0.95
CA ILE A 272 -4.71 6.40 -0.68
C ILE A 272 -3.39 6.10 -1.38
N LEU A 273 -2.82 4.91 -1.19
CA LEU A 273 -1.52 4.53 -1.78
C LEU A 273 -1.57 4.48 -3.31
N CYS A 274 -2.64 3.95 -3.90
CA CYS A 274 -2.84 3.97 -5.35
C CYS A 274 -2.84 5.41 -5.90
N ALA A 275 -3.58 6.31 -5.28
CA ALA A 275 -3.61 7.72 -5.69
C ALA A 275 -2.23 8.39 -5.60
N LEU A 276 -1.49 8.17 -4.51
CA LEU A 276 -0.16 8.72 -4.29
C LEU A 276 0.85 8.19 -5.31
N LEU A 277 0.73 6.94 -5.73
CA LEU A 277 1.54 6.33 -6.78
C LEU A 277 1.16 6.83 -8.19
N GLY A 278 -0.06 7.34 -8.37
CA GLY A 278 -0.60 7.75 -9.67
C GLY A 278 -1.39 6.65 -10.38
N LEU A 279 -1.84 5.67 -9.62
CA LEU A 279 -2.78 4.63 -10.02
C LEU A 279 -4.23 5.13 -9.87
N SER A 280 -5.19 4.31 -10.26
CA SER A 280 -6.63 4.60 -10.24
C SER A 280 -7.39 3.62 -9.35
N PRO A 281 -8.70 3.82 -9.10
CA PRO A 281 -9.51 2.82 -8.39
C PRO A 281 -9.53 1.42 -9.05
N ALA A 282 -9.30 1.34 -10.36
CA ALA A 282 -9.20 0.06 -11.07
C ALA A 282 -7.99 -0.79 -10.61
N ASP A 283 -6.97 -0.13 -10.08
CA ASP A 283 -5.66 -0.72 -9.76
C ASP A 283 -5.53 -1.12 -8.27
N ILE A 284 -6.63 -1.17 -7.52
CA ILE A 284 -6.60 -1.39 -6.06
C ILE A 284 -5.92 -2.70 -5.68
N TRP A 285 -5.96 -3.71 -6.54
CA TRP A 285 -5.31 -5.00 -6.31
C TRP A 285 -3.79 -4.98 -6.52
N MET A 286 -3.27 -3.92 -7.14
CA MET A 286 -1.82 -3.75 -7.31
C MET A 286 -1.08 -3.44 -6.01
N VAL A 287 -1.79 -3.14 -4.92
CA VAL A 287 -1.19 -2.80 -3.63
C VAL A 287 -1.68 -3.76 -2.57
N LYS A 288 -0.74 -4.41 -1.86
CA LYS A 288 -1.04 -5.25 -0.69
C LYS A 288 -0.92 -4.44 0.60
N GLN A 289 -1.77 -4.77 1.55
CA GLN A 289 -1.73 -4.21 2.90
C GLN A 289 -1.87 -5.34 3.92
N GLY A 290 -0.81 -5.61 4.70
CA GLY A 290 -0.84 -6.57 5.80
C GLY A 290 -1.41 -5.97 7.08
N ASN A 291 -2.03 -6.79 7.94
CA ASN A 291 -2.49 -6.34 9.26
C ASN A 291 -1.31 -5.84 10.11
N GLY A 292 -1.39 -4.64 10.62
CA GLY A 292 -0.28 -3.97 11.33
C GLY A 292 0.84 -3.48 10.41
N GLY A 293 0.71 -3.60 9.09
CA GLY A 293 1.66 -3.10 8.11
C GLY A 293 1.75 -1.58 8.12
N VAL A 294 2.97 -1.06 7.99
CA VAL A 294 3.29 0.38 8.04
C VAL A 294 3.75 0.84 6.67
N SER A 295 3.08 1.85 6.12
CA SER A 295 3.53 2.57 4.93
C SER A 295 3.94 3.98 5.31
N VAL A 296 4.96 4.53 4.64
CA VAL A 296 5.53 5.85 4.95
C VAL A 296 5.43 6.74 3.72
N VAL A 297 4.83 7.90 3.90
CA VAL A 297 4.69 8.92 2.86
C VAL A 297 5.33 10.21 3.34
N ASP A 298 6.26 10.75 2.55
CA ASP A 298 6.93 12.02 2.80
C ASP A 298 6.51 13.08 1.78
N TYR A 299 6.49 14.34 2.21
CA TYR A 299 6.26 15.51 1.36
C TYR A 299 7.52 16.41 1.34
N PRO A 300 8.60 16.00 0.63
CA PRO A 300 9.91 16.66 0.72
C PRO A 300 9.94 18.08 0.13
N GLN A 301 8.93 18.46 -0.63
CA GLN A 301 8.77 19.80 -1.19
C GLN A 301 7.64 20.59 -0.52
N GLY A 302 7.20 20.13 0.68
CA GLY A 302 6.03 20.65 1.36
C GLY A 302 4.72 20.15 0.76
N LEU A 303 3.62 20.67 1.27
CA LEU A 303 2.27 20.19 0.97
C LEU A 303 1.83 20.44 -0.48
N GLU A 304 2.41 21.44 -1.14
CA GLU A 304 2.19 21.75 -2.55
C GLU A 304 2.99 20.86 -3.50
N GLY A 305 3.93 20.08 -2.95
CA GLY A 305 4.80 19.20 -3.73
C GLY A 305 4.23 17.81 -3.93
N ALA A 306 4.83 17.07 -4.86
CA ALA A 306 4.46 15.69 -5.08
C ALA A 306 4.85 14.81 -3.86
N PRO A 307 3.95 13.96 -3.38
CA PRO A 307 4.26 12.98 -2.33
C PRO A 307 5.29 11.97 -2.81
N VAL A 308 6.03 11.41 -1.86
CA VAL A 308 6.96 10.30 -2.07
C VAL A 308 6.52 9.13 -1.19
N VAL A 309 6.17 8.01 -1.80
CA VAL A 309 5.99 6.74 -1.09
C VAL A 309 7.38 6.25 -0.70
N THR A 310 7.75 6.53 0.54
CA THR A 310 9.08 6.23 1.09
C THR A 310 9.21 4.75 1.40
N CYS A 311 8.18 4.15 1.99
CA CYS A 311 8.04 2.71 2.19
C CYS A 311 6.58 2.32 2.00
N LEU A 312 6.34 1.09 1.53
CA LEU A 312 5.01 0.54 1.41
C LEU A 312 4.93 -0.80 2.12
N ASN A 313 3.90 -0.97 2.95
CA ASN A 313 3.53 -2.22 3.62
C ASN A 313 4.71 -2.91 4.32
N LEU A 314 5.43 -2.18 5.17
CA LEU A 314 6.45 -2.77 6.02
C LEU A 314 5.80 -3.69 7.06
N THR A 315 6.07 -4.97 6.99
CA THR A 315 5.64 -6.01 7.96
C THR A 315 6.82 -6.71 8.63
N GLY A 316 8.04 -6.28 8.34
CA GLY A 316 9.27 -6.89 8.87
C GLY A 316 9.35 -6.89 10.41
N HIS A 317 8.73 -5.94 11.08
CA HIS A 317 8.57 -5.90 12.54
C HIS A 317 7.66 -7.02 13.09
N LEU A 318 6.88 -7.66 12.24
CA LEU A 318 6.04 -8.83 12.55
C LEU A 318 6.75 -10.16 12.29
N GLY A 319 7.94 -10.13 11.68
CA GLY A 319 8.81 -11.26 11.40
C GLY A 319 8.96 -11.58 9.92
N GLY A 320 10.19 -11.51 9.43
CA GLY A 320 10.57 -11.87 8.06
C GLY A 320 10.43 -10.73 7.05
N VAL A 321 10.79 -11.04 5.80
CA VAL A 321 10.75 -10.10 4.67
C VAL A 321 9.39 -10.12 3.98
N LEU A 322 8.78 -11.31 3.90
CA LEU A 322 7.48 -11.51 3.28
C LEU A 322 6.34 -11.24 4.26
N ASP A 323 5.27 -10.68 3.76
CA ASP A 323 4.04 -10.49 4.54
C ASP A 323 3.36 -11.83 4.82
N ARG A 324 3.29 -12.19 6.09
CA ARG A 324 2.64 -13.41 6.59
C ARG A 324 1.37 -13.13 7.39
N THR A 325 0.85 -11.92 7.31
CA THR A 325 -0.40 -11.56 7.98
C THR A 325 -1.60 -12.22 7.28
N ALA A 326 -2.74 -12.26 7.95
CA ALA A 326 -3.96 -12.80 7.36
C ALA A 326 -4.31 -12.02 6.07
N ALA A 327 -4.64 -12.74 5.00
CA ALA A 327 -4.97 -12.13 3.73
C ALA A 327 -6.20 -11.20 3.84
N GLY A 328 -7.15 -11.54 4.73
CA GLY A 328 -8.44 -10.89 4.79
C GLY A 328 -9.28 -11.22 3.55
N ALA A 329 -10.57 -10.95 3.61
CA ALA A 329 -11.43 -10.95 2.42
C ALA A 329 -11.69 -9.49 2.02
N LEU A 330 -11.23 -9.10 0.86
CA LEU A 330 -11.55 -7.87 0.14
C LEU A 330 -11.97 -8.19 -1.26
#